data_55e8787820471602ce9e61a233d00475
#
_entry.id   55e8787820471602ce9e61a233d00475
#
_cell.length_a   1.000
_cell.length_b   1.000
_cell.length_c   1.000
_cell.angle_alpha   90.00
_cell.angle_beta   90.00
_cell.angle_gamma   90.00
#
_symmetry.space_group_name_H-M   'P 1'
#
loop_
_entity.id
_entity.type
_entity.pdbx_description
1 polymer ?
#
loop_
_entity_poly.entity_id
_entity_poly.type
_entity_poly.pdbx_seq_one_letter_code
_entity_poly.pdbx_strand_id
1 'polypeptide(L)'
;MAYPILDPTGSAATEAKTSVRAPRRTNLRGATVGLLVNTKQNAAPFLDEIGRLLAERHGAAGTMARTKVNFAAPAPEDLVKEMAAGCDVIITGIGDCGSCSASAVADGIAFEAAGLPAAAICSDAFGVTADAMAELRGAPGYPYATTPHPVAVLTPDQVKERAAQVLDDVVALITEPE
;
A
#
# COMPACT_ATOMS: atom_id res chain seq x y z
N MET A 1 20.38 -20.32 -37.23
CA MET A 1 19.33 -19.74 -36.40
C MET A 1 19.98 -19.14 -35.15
N ALA A 2 19.85 -17.86 -34.91
CA ALA A 2 20.33 -17.23 -33.67
C ALA A 2 19.29 -17.44 -32.59
N TYR A 3 19.66 -18.00 -31.45
CA TYR A 3 18.79 -18.09 -30.30
C TYR A 3 18.84 -16.74 -29.56
N PRO A 4 17.70 -16.13 -29.22
CA PRO A 4 17.70 -14.91 -28.41
C PRO A 4 18.24 -15.24 -27.00
N ILE A 5 19.24 -14.52 -26.57
CA ILE A 5 19.72 -14.57 -25.19
C ILE A 5 18.83 -13.63 -24.37
N LEU A 6 18.15 -14.19 -23.38
CA LEU A 6 17.37 -13.37 -22.44
C LEU A 6 18.34 -12.74 -21.43
N ASP A 7 18.33 -11.42 -21.34
CA ASP A 7 19.05 -10.69 -20.29
C ASP A 7 18.27 -10.80 -18.98
N PRO A 8 18.76 -11.55 -17.98
CA PRO A 8 18.04 -11.69 -16.71
C PRO A 8 18.19 -10.48 -15.80
N THR A 9 19.02 -9.50 -16.16
CA THR A 9 19.28 -8.32 -15.32
C THR A 9 18.19 -7.25 -15.45
N GLY A 10 17.31 -7.37 -16.44
CA GLY A 10 16.25 -6.40 -16.70
C GLY A 10 16.76 -5.06 -17.26
N SER A 11 18.04 -4.94 -17.55
CA SER A 11 18.66 -3.68 -18.02
C SER A 11 18.20 -3.24 -19.41
N ALA A 12 17.57 -4.13 -20.19
CA ALA A 12 17.04 -3.83 -21.53
C ALA A 12 15.62 -3.27 -21.50
N ALA A 13 14.98 -3.23 -20.38
CA ALA A 13 13.63 -2.71 -20.25
C ALA A 13 13.64 -1.52 -19.30
N THR A 14 13.50 -0.40 -19.87
CA THR A 14 12.97 0.80 -19.23
C THR A 14 13.91 1.99 -19.27
N GLU A 15 13.61 2.85 -20.18
CA GLU A 15 13.47 4.25 -19.77
C GLU A 15 12.65 4.21 -18.48
N ALA A 16 13.25 4.60 -17.36
CA ALA A 16 12.56 4.69 -16.07
C ALA A 16 11.34 5.60 -16.29
N LYS A 17 10.17 5.01 -16.46
CA LYS A 17 8.93 5.74 -16.32
C LYS A 17 8.97 6.22 -14.89
N THR A 18 9.30 7.47 -14.69
CA THR A 18 9.14 8.15 -13.40
C THR A 18 7.74 7.77 -12.94
N SER A 19 7.63 7.01 -11.87
CA SER A 19 6.36 6.59 -11.32
C SER A 19 5.59 7.86 -11.00
N VAL A 20 4.63 8.19 -11.86
CA VAL A 20 3.77 9.35 -11.66
C VAL A 20 2.85 8.99 -10.51
N ARG A 21 3.01 9.64 -9.37
CA ARG A 21 2.06 9.52 -8.28
C ARG A 21 0.71 10.09 -8.72
N ALA A 22 -0.36 9.42 -8.36
CA ALA A 22 -1.72 9.90 -8.60
C ALA A 22 -1.95 11.28 -7.95
N PRO A 23 -2.81 12.14 -8.50
CA PRO A 23 -3.19 13.38 -7.86
C PRO A 23 -3.76 13.14 -6.46
N ARG A 24 -3.28 13.88 -5.47
CA ARG A 24 -3.74 13.77 -4.09
C ARG A 24 -5.11 14.42 -3.92
N ARG A 25 -5.90 13.93 -2.98
CA ARG A 25 -7.16 14.56 -2.61
C ARG A 25 -6.90 15.73 -1.66
N THR A 26 -7.67 16.79 -1.78
CA THR A 26 -7.62 17.92 -0.83
C THR A 26 -8.04 17.49 0.57
N ASN A 27 -8.98 16.53 0.69
CA ASN A 27 -9.44 15.93 1.94
C ASN A 27 -10.12 14.59 1.66
N LEU A 28 -10.48 13.87 2.72
CA LEU A 28 -11.12 12.55 2.62
C LEU A 28 -12.65 12.59 2.82
N ARG A 29 -13.27 13.76 2.91
CA ARG A 29 -14.72 13.86 3.10
C ARG A 29 -15.47 13.21 1.95
N GLY A 30 -16.35 12.28 2.29
CA GLY A 30 -17.15 11.54 1.32
C GLY A 30 -16.37 10.53 0.47
N ALA A 31 -15.07 10.32 0.72
CA ALA A 31 -14.26 9.37 -0.02
C ALA A 31 -14.57 7.92 0.37
N THR A 32 -14.57 7.02 -0.61
CA THR A 32 -14.55 5.59 -0.40
C THR A 32 -13.09 5.12 -0.27
N VAL A 33 -12.74 4.53 0.88
CA VAL A 33 -11.39 4.04 1.16
C VAL A 33 -11.28 2.57 0.81
N GLY A 34 -10.43 2.22 -0.14
CA GLY A 34 -10.09 0.84 -0.45
C GLY A 34 -9.10 0.28 0.57
N LEU A 35 -9.41 -0.85 1.17
CA LEU A 35 -8.53 -1.57 2.08
C LEU A 35 -8.06 -2.86 1.41
N LEU A 36 -6.83 -2.87 0.91
CA LEU A 36 -6.23 -4.07 0.34
C LEU A 36 -5.50 -4.85 1.43
N VAL A 37 -6.18 -5.83 1.97
CA VAL A 37 -5.71 -6.68 3.07
C VAL A 37 -4.85 -7.82 2.52
N ASN A 38 -3.65 -8.01 3.04
CA ASN A 38 -2.92 -9.25 2.85
C ASN A 38 -3.37 -10.31 3.89
N THR A 39 -2.96 -11.56 3.72
CA THR A 39 -3.39 -12.66 4.62
C THR A 39 -2.55 -12.78 5.89
N LYS A 40 -1.80 -11.74 6.26
CA LYS A 40 -1.03 -11.74 7.51
C LYS A 40 -1.93 -11.60 8.73
N GLN A 41 -1.49 -12.23 9.82
CA GLN A 41 -2.15 -12.07 11.12
C GLN A 41 -2.19 -10.59 11.50
N ASN A 42 -3.31 -10.14 12.01
CA ASN A 42 -3.62 -8.75 12.38
C ASN A 42 -3.73 -7.76 11.21
N ALA A 43 -3.49 -8.15 9.94
CA ALA A 43 -3.62 -7.22 8.83
C ALA A 43 -5.06 -6.69 8.66
N ALA A 44 -6.06 -7.58 8.67
CA ALA A 44 -7.45 -7.17 8.53
C ALA A 44 -7.89 -6.24 9.68
N PRO A 45 -7.79 -6.61 10.97
CA PRO A 45 -8.21 -5.73 12.05
C PRO A 45 -7.42 -4.41 12.11
N PHE A 46 -6.16 -4.40 11.65
CA PHE A 46 -5.37 -3.18 11.58
C PHE A 46 -5.92 -2.21 10.51
N LEU A 47 -6.15 -2.70 9.29
CA LEU A 47 -6.69 -1.89 8.21
C LEU A 47 -8.15 -1.48 8.46
N ASP A 48 -8.95 -2.35 9.06
CA ASP A 48 -10.33 -2.03 9.48
C ASP A 48 -10.34 -0.86 10.48
N GLU A 49 -9.41 -0.85 11.44
CA GLU A 49 -9.27 0.24 12.41
C GLU A 49 -8.82 1.55 11.73
N ILE A 50 -7.88 1.49 10.77
CA ILE A 50 -7.53 2.66 9.94
C ILE A 50 -8.78 3.18 9.22
N GLY A 51 -9.54 2.31 8.57
CA GLY A 51 -10.78 2.70 7.87
C GLY A 51 -11.80 3.36 8.80
N ARG A 52 -12.00 2.80 10.00
CA ARG A 52 -12.88 3.38 11.04
C ARG A 52 -12.42 4.77 11.46
N LEU A 53 -11.12 4.95 11.69
CA LEU A 53 -10.54 6.22 12.09
C LEU A 53 -10.61 7.26 10.97
N LEU A 54 -10.42 6.87 9.72
CA LEU A 54 -10.58 7.77 8.56
C LEU A 54 -12.04 8.24 8.42
N ALA A 55 -13.02 7.38 8.66
CA ALA A 55 -14.42 7.77 8.67
C ALA A 55 -14.73 8.75 9.83
N GLU A 56 -14.26 8.42 11.03
CA GLU A 56 -14.55 9.20 12.25
C GLU A 56 -13.86 10.56 12.26
N ARG A 57 -12.56 10.62 11.89
CA ARG A 57 -11.74 11.84 12.05
C ARG A 57 -11.63 12.67 10.77
N HIS A 58 -11.76 12.04 9.60
CA HIS A 58 -11.56 12.68 8.29
C HIS A 58 -12.81 12.67 7.41
N GLY A 59 -13.93 12.08 7.90
CA GLY A 59 -15.21 12.12 7.21
C GLY A 59 -15.29 11.24 5.96
N ALA A 60 -14.46 10.19 5.84
CA ALA A 60 -14.60 9.21 4.77
C ALA A 60 -15.99 8.56 4.79
N ALA A 61 -16.58 8.32 3.61
CA ALA A 61 -17.95 7.80 3.51
C ALA A 61 -18.06 6.33 3.90
N GLY A 62 -16.97 5.56 3.71
CA GLY A 62 -16.93 4.14 4.04
C GLY A 62 -15.70 3.45 3.47
N THR A 63 -15.67 2.13 3.62
CA THR A 63 -14.55 1.30 3.17
C THR A 63 -15.00 0.21 2.21
N MET A 64 -14.11 -0.14 1.27
CA MET A 64 -14.21 -1.34 0.44
C MET A 64 -13.01 -2.24 0.75
N ALA A 65 -13.21 -3.30 1.52
CA ALA A 65 -12.12 -4.24 1.83
C ALA A 65 -12.04 -5.36 0.79
N ARG A 66 -10.80 -5.67 0.39
CA ARG A 66 -10.47 -6.85 -0.42
C ARG A 66 -9.24 -7.54 0.16
N THR A 67 -9.21 -8.85 0.10
CA THR A 67 -8.10 -9.64 0.61
C THR A 67 -7.35 -10.31 -0.54
N LYS A 68 -6.03 -10.16 -0.58
CA LYS A 68 -5.20 -10.87 -1.55
C LYS A 68 -5.13 -12.35 -1.22
N VAL A 69 -5.06 -13.19 -2.25
CA VAL A 69 -4.87 -14.64 -2.07
C VAL A 69 -3.46 -14.96 -1.55
N ASN A 70 -2.46 -14.16 -1.96
CA ASN A 70 -1.05 -14.39 -1.58
C ASN A 70 -0.46 -13.10 -1.00
N PHE A 71 -0.03 -13.18 0.26
CA PHE A 71 0.58 -12.03 0.97
C PHE A 71 1.94 -11.60 0.39
N ALA A 72 2.65 -12.50 -0.29
CA ALA A 72 3.99 -12.26 -0.82
C ALA A 72 4.00 -11.83 -2.28
N ALA A 73 2.87 -11.95 -2.99
CA ALA A 73 2.74 -11.54 -4.37
C ALA A 73 1.99 -10.20 -4.50
N PRO A 74 2.31 -9.37 -5.49
CA PRO A 74 1.49 -8.21 -5.83
C PRO A 74 0.04 -8.60 -6.14
N ALA A 75 -0.87 -7.64 -5.96
CA ALA A 75 -2.27 -7.82 -6.31
C ALA A 75 -2.42 -8.12 -7.81
N PRO A 76 -3.32 -9.05 -8.20
CA PRO A 76 -3.64 -9.28 -9.60
C PRO A 76 -4.23 -8.02 -10.25
N GLU A 77 -4.01 -7.87 -11.54
CA GLU A 77 -4.43 -6.68 -12.30
C GLU A 77 -5.95 -6.46 -12.27
N ASP A 78 -6.74 -7.53 -12.29
CA ASP A 78 -8.20 -7.48 -12.19
C ASP A 78 -8.67 -6.94 -10.83
N LEU A 79 -8.00 -7.32 -9.74
CA LEU A 79 -8.26 -6.79 -8.41
C LEU A 79 -7.91 -5.30 -8.32
N VAL A 80 -6.78 -4.89 -8.90
CA VAL A 80 -6.39 -3.48 -8.96
C VAL A 80 -7.45 -2.68 -9.73
N LYS A 81 -7.91 -3.17 -10.88
CA LYS A 81 -8.96 -2.52 -11.68
C LYS A 81 -10.30 -2.44 -10.93
N GLU A 82 -10.70 -3.52 -10.26
CA GLU A 82 -11.93 -3.55 -9.45
C GLU A 82 -11.90 -2.47 -8.37
N MET A 83 -10.83 -2.43 -7.59
CA MET A 83 -10.70 -1.46 -6.51
C MET A 83 -10.56 -0.03 -7.04
N ALA A 84 -9.86 0.16 -8.17
CA ALA A 84 -9.72 1.46 -8.79
C ALA A 84 -11.05 2.02 -9.31
N ALA A 85 -11.98 1.16 -9.72
CA ALA A 85 -13.31 1.59 -10.16
C ALA A 85 -14.26 1.95 -8.99
N GLY A 86 -13.99 1.47 -7.78
CA GLY A 86 -14.89 1.61 -6.64
C GLY A 86 -14.37 2.46 -5.48
N CYS A 87 -13.12 2.89 -5.51
CA CYS A 87 -12.48 3.61 -4.41
C CYS A 87 -11.90 4.95 -4.88
N ASP A 88 -11.71 5.85 -3.94
CA ASP A 88 -11.08 7.15 -4.15
C ASP A 88 -9.60 7.18 -3.70
N VAL A 89 -9.26 6.37 -2.71
CA VAL A 89 -7.91 6.19 -2.15
C VAL A 89 -7.73 4.75 -1.69
N ILE A 90 -6.48 4.29 -1.62
CA ILE A 90 -6.16 2.91 -1.23
C ILE A 90 -5.22 2.89 -0.03
N ILE A 91 -5.51 2.01 0.93
CA ILE A 91 -4.59 1.62 2.00
C ILE A 91 -4.24 0.15 1.81
N THR A 92 -2.97 -0.18 1.75
CA THR A 92 -2.50 -1.58 1.57
C THR A 92 -1.50 -1.98 2.66
N GLY A 93 -1.55 -3.19 3.07
CA GLY A 93 -0.68 -3.71 4.13
C GLY A 93 -1.16 -5.05 4.71
N ILE A 94 -0.53 -5.51 5.75
CA ILE A 94 0.59 -4.92 6.50
C ILE A 94 1.90 -5.61 6.06
N GLY A 95 2.92 -4.80 5.75
CA GLY A 95 4.24 -5.29 5.44
C GLY A 95 5.01 -5.66 6.72
N ASP A 96 4.74 -6.83 7.29
CA ASP A 96 5.34 -7.30 8.55
C ASP A 96 6.33 -8.46 8.34
N CYS A 97 6.91 -8.54 7.16
CA CYS A 97 8.03 -9.40 6.76
C CYS A 97 8.63 -8.87 5.44
N GLY A 98 9.79 -9.39 5.02
CA GLY A 98 10.45 -8.91 3.81
C GLY A 98 9.58 -8.98 2.56
N SER A 99 8.99 -10.15 2.27
CA SER A 99 8.12 -10.32 1.10
C SER A 99 6.79 -9.54 1.23
N CYS A 100 6.25 -9.42 2.45
CA CYS A 100 5.02 -8.67 2.67
C CYS A 100 5.22 -7.17 2.43
N SER A 101 6.35 -6.60 2.89
CA SER A 101 6.68 -5.19 2.70
C SER A 101 6.95 -4.88 1.23
N ALA A 102 7.74 -5.72 0.55
CA ALA A 102 7.95 -5.62 -0.88
C ALA A 102 6.61 -5.67 -1.65
N SER A 103 5.73 -6.61 -1.31
CA SER A 103 4.42 -6.75 -1.94
C SER A 103 3.51 -5.56 -1.67
N ALA A 104 3.47 -5.02 -0.43
CA ALA A 104 2.64 -3.86 -0.10
C ALA A 104 3.07 -2.61 -0.87
N VAL A 105 4.38 -2.37 -1.00
CA VAL A 105 4.92 -1.27 -1.82
C VAL A 105 4.61 -1.46 -3.30
N ALA A 106 4.76 -2.69 -3.84
CA ALA A 106 4.39 -2.98 -5.22
C ALA A 106 2.91 -2.72 -5.49
N ASP A 107 2.03 -3.05 -4.55
CA ASP A 107 0.59 -2.79 -4.64
C ASP A 107 0.30 -1.28 -4.62
N GLY A 108 0.92 -0.54 -3.68
CA GLY A 108 0.78 0.91 -3.62
C GLY A 108 1.17 1.57 -4.96
N ILE A 109 2.32 1.20 -5.53
CA ILE A 109 2.78 1.71 -6.83
C ILE A 109 1.80 1.35 -7.96
N ALA A 110 1.22 0.15 -7.93
CA ALA A 110 0.23 -0.28 -8.94
C ALA A 110 -1.04 0.58 -8.88
N PHE A 111 -1.53 0.91 -7.69
CA PHE A 111 -2.69 1.80 -7.54
C PHE A 111 -2.37 3.25 -7.93
N GLU A 112 -1.19 3.76 -7.59
CA GLU A 112 -0.74 5.07 -8.07
C GLU A 112 -0.71 5.13 -9.61
N ALA A 113 -0.20 4.08 -10.24
CA ALA A 113 -0.20 3.97 -11.70
C ALA A 113 -1.62 3.86 -12.30
N ALA A 114 -2.57 3.33 -11.53
CA ALA A 114 -3.99 3.29 -11.89
C ALA A 114 -4.73 4.62 -11.60
N GLY A 115 -4.03 5.63 -11.09
CA GLY A 115 -4.57 6.97 -10.84
C GLY A 115 -5.21 7.16 -9.45
N LEU A 116 -4.98 6.23 -8.50
CA LEU A 116 -5.48 6.35 -7.14
C LEU A 116 -4.35 6.64 -6.15
N PRO A 117 -4.49 7.65 -5.28
CA PRO A 117 -3.58 7.84 -4.16
C PRO A 117 -3.54 6.59 -3.28
N ALA A 118 -2.34 6.11 -2.97
CA ALA A 118 -2.19 4.90 -2.19
C ALA A 118 -1.18 5.07 -1.04
N ALA A 119 -1.53 4.55 0.14
CA ALA A 119 -0.65 4.43 1.29
C ALA A 119 -0.36 2.95 1.57
N ALA A 120 0.89 2.53 1.36
CA ALA A 120 1.36 1.25 1.84
C ALA A 120 1.83 1.40 3.30
N ILE A 121 1.51 0.40 4.15
CA ILE A 121 1.94 0.38 5.55
C ILE A 121 2.89 -0.79 5.75
N CYS A 122 4.13 -0.51 6.16
CA CYS A 122 5.17 -1.50 6.43
C CYS A 122 5.66 -1.38 7.87
N SER A 123 6.11 -2.47 8.48
CA SER A 123 6.83 -2.36 9.72
C SER A 123 8.27 -1.89 9.48
N ASP A 124 8.79 -1.08 10.39
CA ASP A 124 10.08 -0.38 10.29
C ASP A 124 11.28 -1.32 10.06
N ALA A 125 11.21 -2.54 10.56
CA ALA A 125 12.26 -3.56 10.41
C ALA A 125 12.49 -3.98 8.94
N PHE A 126 11.56 -3.69 8.01
CA PHE A 126 11.61 -4.17 6.62
C PHE A 126 11.69 -3.05 5.57
N GLY A 127 12.12 -1.86 5.98
CA GLY A 127 12.32 -0.72 5.07
C GLY A 127 13.23 -1.06 3.89
N VAL A 128 14.33 -1.77 4.11
CA VAL A 128 15.26 -2.18 3.05
C VAL A 128 14.57 -2.97 1.93
N THR A 129 13.64 -3.88 2.26
CA THR A 129 12.93 -4.66 1.24
C THR A 129 11.81 -3.85 0.57
N ALA A 130 11.22 -2.92 1.26
CA ALA A 130 10.25 -1.95 0.73
C ALA A 130 10.93 -1.05 -0.31
N ASP A 131 12.06 -0.45 0.05
CA ASP A 131 12.85 0.43 -0.82
C ASP A 131 13.38 -0.29 -2.06
N ALA A 132 13.94 -1.51 -1.88
CA ALA A 132 14.39 -2.33 -3.00
C ALA A 132 13.25 -2.66 -4.00
N MET A 133 12.03 -2.89 -3.50
CA MET A 133 10.87 -3.10 -4.38
C MET A 133 10.47 -1.81 -5.09
N ALA A 134 10.52 -0.66 -4.42
CA ALA A 134 10.27 0.63 -5.05
C ALA A 134 11.24 0.89 -6.21
N GLU A 135 12.54 0.63 -6.01
CA GLU A 135 13.56 0.73 -7.06
C GLU A 135 13.26 -0.23 -8.22
N LEU A 136 12.97 -1.50 -7.92
CA LEU A 136 12.64 -2.52 -8.92
C LEU A 136 11.41 -2.12 -9.77
N ARG A 137 10.46 -1.41 -9.17
CA ARG A 137 9.25 -0.92 -9.84
C ARG A 137 9.42 0.43 -10.55
N GLY A 138 10.64 0.97 -10.59
CA GLY A 138 10.92 2.26 -11.22
C GLY A 138 10.37 3.46 -10.44
N ALA A 139 10.18 3.31 -9.13
CA ALA A 139 9.69 4.34 -8.23
C ALA A 139 10.67 4.55 -7.05
N PRO A 140 11.96 4.84 -7.29
CA PRO A 140 12.91 5.04 -6.21
C PRO A 140 12.45 6.15 -5.28
N GLY A 141 12.52 5.90 -3.96
CA GLY A 141 12.03 6.83 -2.95
C GLY A 141 10.50 6.89 -2.82
N TYR A 142 9.77 5.87 -3.32
CA TYR A 142 8.33 5.76 -3.10
C TYR A 142 8.01 5.81 -1.60
N PRO A 143 7.20 6.78 -1.13
CA PRO A 143 6.92 6.92 0.28
C PRO A 143 5.86 5.91 0.74
N TYR A 144 6.05 5.39 1.93
CA TYR A 144 5.11 4.50 2.63
C TYR A 144 5.09 4.84 4.12
N ALA A 145 3.98 4.52 4.80
CA ALA A 145 3.87 4.70 6.23
C ALA A 145 4.58 3.55 6.97
N THR A 146 5.19 3.87 8.12
CA THR A 146 5.89 2.89 8.93
C THR A 146 5.26 2.72 10.30
N THR A 147 5.25 1.48 10.79
CA THR A 147 4.80 1.12 12.14
C THR A 147 5.84 0.23 12.80
N PRO A 148 6.06 0.31 14.13
CA PRO A 148 7.02 -0.55 14.80
C PRO A 148 6.74 -2.05 14.62
N HIS A 149 7.79 -2.83 14.39
CA HIS A 149 7.73 -4.29 14.29
C HIS A 149 7.65 -4.94 15.70
N PRO A 150 6.98 -6.10 15.87
CA PRO A 150 6.11 -6.79 14.93
C PRO A 150 4.62 -6.40 15.08
N VAL A 151 3.84 -6.53 14.00
CA VAL A 151 2.38 -6.35 14.03
C VAL A 151 1.64 -7.66 14.27
N ALA A 152 2.16 -8.76 13.73
CA ALA A 152 1.48 -10.06 13.75
C ALA A 152 1.16 -10.62 15.15
N VAL A 153 1.91 -10.22 16.19
CA VAL A 153 1.77 -10.74 17.56
C VAL A 153 1.04 -9.79 18.50
N LEU A 154 0.56 -8.65 18.00
CA LEU A 154 -0.15 -7.67 18.81
C LEU A 154 -1.51 -8.20 19.28
N THR A 155 -1.91 -7.79 20.50
CA THR A 155 -3.27 -7.98 20.99
C THR A 155 -4.23 -7.05 20.24
N PRO A 156 -5.57 -7.30 20.29
CA PRO A 156 -6.54 -6.43 19.63
C PRO A 156 -6.45 -4.95 20.05
N ASP A 157 -6.20 -4.67 21.32
CA ASP A 157 -6.07 -3.28 21.80
C ASP A 157 -4.78 -2.63 21.31
N GLN A 158 -3.67 -3.38 21.27
CA GLN A 158 -2.42 -2.91 20.70
C GLN A 158 -2.53 -2.65 19.18
N VAL A 159 -3.32 -3.45 18.45
CA VAL A 159 -3.60 -3.20 17.03
C VAL A 159 -4.29 -1.86 16.83
N LYS A 160 -5.31 -1.56 17.64
CA LYS A 160 -6.03 -0.26 17.58
C LYS A 160 -5.11 0.91 17.90
N GLU A 161 -4.32 0.78 18.97
CA GLU A 161 -3.36 1.81 19.35
C GLU A 161 -2.34 2.06 18.23
N ARG A 162 -1.79 0.99 17.66
CA ARG A 162 -0.80 1.06 16.59
C ARG A 162 -1.38 1.66 15.30
N ALA A 163 -2.62 1.30 14.95
CA ALA A 163 -3.33 1.90 13.82
C ALA A 163 -3.56 3.40 14.03
N ALA A 164 -3.92 3.81 15.25
CA ALA A 164 -4.08 5.23 15.57
C ALA A 164 -2.77 6.02 15.49
N GLN A 165 -1.64 5.41 15.85
CA GLN A 165 -0.32 6.05 15.80
C GLN A 165 0.17 6.33 14.36
N VAL A 166 -0.16 5.46 13.41
CA VAL A 166 0.28 5.60 12.01
C VAL A 166 -0.71 6.38 11.14
N LEU A 167 -1.86 6.77 11.67
CA LEU A 167 -2.95 7.37 10.90
C LEU A 167 -2.54 8.65 10.18
N ASP A 168 -1.84 9.54 10.86
CA ASP A 168 -1.44 10.84 10.30
C ASP A 168 -0.47 10.67 9.13
N ASP A 169 0.46 9.72 9.22
CA ASP A 169 1.36 9.37 8.12
C ASP A 169 0.57 8.80 6.92
N VAL A 170 -0.42 7.96 7.18
CA VAL A 170 -1.30 7.41 6.13
C VAL A 170 -2.07 8.54 5.43
N VAL A 171 -2.64 9.47 6.19
CA VAL A 171 -3.38 10.62 5.63
C VAL A 171 -2.47 11.50 4.79
N ALA A 172 -1.26 11.81 5.27
CA ALA A 172 -0.28 12.62 4.54
C ALA A 172 0.15 12.00 3.19
N LEU A 173 0.07 10.67 3.06
CA LEU A 173 0.39 9.98 1.80
C LEU A 173 -0.72 10.09 0.75
N ILE A 174 -1.97 10.26 1.13
CA ILE A 174 -3.14 10.20 0.23
C ILE A 174 -3.86 11.54 0.08
N THR A 175 -3.48 12.56 0.86
CA THR A 175 -3.99 13.92 0.75
C THR A 175 -2.91 14.92 0.34
N GLU A 176 -3.33 16.11 -0.11
CA GLU A 176 -2.43 17.24 -0.31
C GLU A 176 -1.84 17.69 1.03
N PRO A 177 -0.58 18.16 1.06
CA PRO A 177 -0.02 18.77 2.27
C PRO A 177 -0.82 20.04 2.63
N GLU A 178 -1.01 20.25 3.91
CA GLU A 178 -1.63 21.47 4.45
C GLU A 178 -0.75 22.72 4.24
#